data_9afee99dcf4c20ee89b6925eb7ba2d78
#
_entry.id   9afee99dcf4c20ee89b6925eb7ba2d78
#
_cell.length_a   1.000
_cell.length_b   1.000
_cell.length_c   1.000
_cell.angle_alpha   90.00
_cell.angle_beta   90.00
_cell.angle_gamma   90.00
#
_symmetry.space_group_name_H-M   'P 1'
#
loop_
_entity.id
_entity.type
_entity.pdbx_description
1 polymer ?
#
loop_
_entity_poly.entity_id
_entity_poly.type
_entity_poly.pdbx_seq_one_letter_code
_entity_poly.pdbx_strand_id
1 'polypeptide(L)'
;MRSLTFEGACWAAYEQLREKDKKLHQALCRLLKEMLRGDPSAGTGKPEKLKHNLSGLWYRRISRKDWLIYKFYDQCIYVFAIGGHYDDH
;
A
#
# COMPACT_ATOMS: atom_id res chain seq x y z
N MET A 1 2.95 -15.75 8.38
CA MET A 1 2.58 -14.34 8.17
C MET A 1 3.77 -13.56 7.66
N ARG A 2 3.56 -12.70 6.66
CA ARG A 2 4.62 -11.87 6.11
C ARG A 2 4.99 -10.72 7.06
N SER A 3 6.22 -10.27 6.98
CA SER A 3 6.64 -9.04 7.65
C SER A 3 6.23 -7.84 6.81
N LEU A 4 6.18 -6.66 7.44
CA LEU A 4 5.80 -5.42 6.78
C LEU A 4 6.93 -4.41 6.93
N THR A 5 7.38 -3.84 5.83
CA THR A 5 8.44 -2.84 5.82
C THR A 5 7.96 -1.59 5.10
N PHE A 6 8.17 -0.43 5.71
CA PHE A 6 7.90 0.86 5.07
C PHE A 6 9.21 1.42 4.53
N GLU A 7 9.24 1.72 3.25
CA GLU A 7 10.42 2.25 2.58
C GLU A 7 10.39 3.78 2.56
N GLY A 8 11.57 4.38 2.68
CA GLY A 8 11.71 5.83 2.57
C GLY A 8 10.85 6.58 3.56
N ALA A 9 10.10 7.56 3.06
CA ALA A 9 9.26 8.42 3.88
C ALA A 9 7.90 7.81 4.21
N CYS A 10 7.66 6.54 3.90
CA CYS A 10 6.34 5.94 4.08
C CYS A 10 5.93 5.83 5.54
N TRP A 11 6.88 5.62 6.45
CA TRP A 11 6.54 5.57 7.86
C TRP A 11 5.99 6.90 8.33
N ALA A 12 6.62 8.00 7.93
CA ALA A 12 6.14 9.34 8.29
C ALA A 12 4.76 9.59 7.68
N ALA A 13 4.56 9.18 6.44
CA ALA A 13 3.26 9.32 5.78
C ALA A 13 2.18 8.54 6.53
N TYR A 14 2.49 7.33 6.95
CA TYR A 14 1.58 6.49 7.73
C TYR A 14 1.18 7.17 9.04
N GLU A 15 2.16 7.71 9.75
CA GLU A 15 1.89 8.39 11.01
C GLU A 15 1.09 9.68 10.82
N GLN A 16 1.43 10.45 9.79
CA GLN A 16 0.69 11.68 9.49
C GLN A 16 -0.75 11.40 9.12
N LEU A 17 -0.99 10.32 8.40
CA LEU A 17 -2.32 9.94 8.00
C LEU A 17 -3.20 9.66 9.22
N ARG A 18 -2.63 9.00 10.22
CA ARG A 18 -3.36 8.70 11.46
C ARG A 18 -3.84 9.98 12.16
N GLU A 19 -3.04 11.04 12.06
CA GLU A 19 -3.39 12.34 12.68
C GLU A 19 -4.39 13.12 11.82
N LYS A 20 -4.19 13.13 10.51
CA LYS A 20 -4.93 14.02 9.62
C LYS A 20 -6.21 13.42 9.05
N ASP A 21 -6.26 12.13 8.87
CA ASP A 21 -7.42 11.47 8.26
C ASP A 21 -7.59 10.06 8.83
N LYS A 22 -8.29 10.00 9.93
CA LYS A 22 -8.46 8.73 10.65
C LYS A 22 -9.18 7.67 9.84
N LYS A 23 -10.15 8.07 9.02
CA LYS A 23 -10.89 7.11 8.19
C LYS A 23 -10.00 6.49 7.13
N LEU A 24 -9.18 7.32 6.49
CA LEU A 24 -8.26 6.83 5.48
C LEU A 24 -7.20 5.94 6.10
N HIS A 25 -6.72 6.33 7.28
CA HIS A 25 -5.75 5.51 8.02
C HIS A 25 -6.33 4.14 8.36
N GLN A 26 -7.58 4.09 8.80
CA GLN A 26 -8.25 2.83 9.11
C GLN A 26 -8.39 1.95 7.86
N ALA A 27 -8.72 2.57 6.73
CA ALA A 27 -8.83 1.83 5.47
C ALA A 27 -7.48 1.26 5.06
N LEU A 28 -6.42 2.06 5.20
CA LEU A 28 -5.06 1.59 4.94
C LEU A 28 -4.70 0.42 5.83
N CYS A 29 -4.97 0.52 7.12
CA CYS A 29 -4.68 -0.55 8.06
C CYS A 29 -5.40 -1.85 7.70
N ARG A 30 -6.66 -1.75 7.25
CA ARG A 30 -7.40 -2.94 6.81
C ARG A 30 -6.73 -3.60 5.61
N LEU A 31 -6.30 -2.81 4.64
CA LEU A 31 -5.60 -3.34 3.48
C LEU A 31 -4.30 -4.03 3.87
N LEU A 32 -3.53 -3.41 4.75
CA LEU A 32 -2.28 -4.00 5.21
C LEU A 32 -2.50 -5.32 5.93
N LYS A 33 -3.51 -5.37 6.80
CA LYS A 33 -3.83 -6.60 7.52
C LYS A 33 -4.27 -7.71 6.56
N GLU A 34 -5.07 -7.36 5.57
CA GLU A 34 -5.52 -8.31 4.57
C GLU A 34 -4.34 -8.89 3.79
N MET A 35 -3.41 -8.03 3.38
CA MET A 35 -2.23 -8.48 2.64
C MET A 35 -1.30 -9.34 3.48
N LEU A 36 -1.19 -9.04 4.76
CA LEU A 36 -0.34 -9.82 5.66
C LEU A 36 -0.89 -11.22 5.91
N ARG A 37 -2.22 -11.36 5.89
CA ARG A 37 -2.88 -12.63 6.17
C ARG A 37 -3.14 -13.48 4.95
N GLY A 38 -3.24 -12.87 3.79
CA GLY A 38 -3.67 -13.54 2.59
C GLY A 38 -2.75 -13.34 1.42
N ASP A 39 -3.35 -13.19 0.25
CA ASP A 39 -2.63 -13.03 -1.01
C ASP A 39 -2.52 -11.55 -1.37
N PRO A 40 -1.31 -10.96 -1.35
CA PRO A 40 -1.15 -9.55 -1.67
C PRO A 40 -1.51 -9.19 -3.12
N SER A 41 -1.70 -10.16 -3.99
CA SER A 41 -2.09 -9.92 -5.38
C SER A 41 -3.59 -9.96 -5.58
N ALA A 42 -4.37 -10.14 -4.51
CA ALA A 42 -5.82 -10.24 -4.60
C ALA A 42 -6.48 -9.50 -3.45
N GLY A 43 -7.78 -9.28 -3.56
CA GLY A 43 -8.58 -8.74 -2.47
C GLY A 43 -9.03 -7.31 -2.67
N THR A 44 -9.27 -6.64 -1.55
CA THR A 44 -9.86 -5.30 -1.51
C THR A 44 -8.94 -4.25 -2.14
N GLY A 45 -9.53 -3.27 -2.82
CA GLY A 45 -8.78 -2.17 -3.42
C GLY A 45 -8.29 -2.45 -4.82
N LYS A 46 -8.72 -3.53 -5.42
CA LYS A 46 -8.39 -3.91 -6.80
C LYS A 46 -6.88 -3.89 -7.08
N PRO A 47 -6.13 -4.80 -6.44
CA PRO A 47 -4.68 -4.81 -6.64
C PRO A 47 -4.29 -5.09 -8.09
N GLU A 48 -3.38 -4.28 -8.60
CA GLU A 48 -2.88 -4.42 -9.97
C GLU A 48 -1.40 -4.13 -10.04
N LYS A 49 -0.72 -4.71 -11.01
CA LYS A 49 0.67 -4.39 -11.28
C LYS A 49 0.76 -3.05 -12.00
N LEU A 50 1.79 -2.28 -11.68
CA LEU A 50 2.07 -1.05 -12.41
C LEU A 50 2.60 -1.40 -13.79
N LYS A 51 1.94 -0.88 -14.83
CA LYS A 51 2.18 -1.30 -16.20
C LYS A 51 3.56 -0.96 -16.73
N HIS A 52 4.10 0.15 -16.31
CA HIS A 52 5.38 0.63 -16.84
C HIS A 52 6.52 0.50 -15.85
N ASN A 53 6.31 -0.32 -14.84
CA ASN A 53 7.30 -0.49 -13.81
C ASN A 53 7.94 -1.88 -13.89
N LEU A 54 9.23 -1.91 -14.11
CA LEU A 54 9.98 -3.15 -14.26
C LEU A 54 10.39 -3.77 -12.93
N SER A 55 10.12 -3.09 -11.82
CA SER A 55 10.49 -3.58 -10.49
C SER A 55 9.47 -4.51 -9.86
N GLY A 56 8.36 -4.75 -10.54
CA GLY A 56 7.32 -5.60 -10.00
C GLY A 56 6.48 -4.93 -8.92
N LEU A 57 6.31 -3.62 -9.03
CA LEU A 57 5.46 -2.90 -8.08
C LEU A 57 3.99 -3.12 -8.38
N TRP A 58 3.22 -3.12 -7.32
CA TRP A 58 1.77 -3.25 -7.35
C TRP A 58 1.14 -2.02 -6.73
N TYR A 59 -0.14 -1.80 -7.02
CA TYR A 59 -0.89 -0.76 -6.33
C TYR A 59 -2.28 -1.27 -5.97
N ARG A 60 -2.83 -0.68 -4.91
CA ARG A 60 -4.21 -0.87 -4.47
C ARG A 60 -4.81 0.48 -4.14
N ARG A 61 -6.11 0.59 -4.30
CA ARG A 61 -6.82 1.78 -3.84
C ARG A 61 -7.10 1.68 -2.35
N ILE A 62 -6.79 2.76 -1.64
CA ILE A 62 -7.18 2.91 -0.24
C ILE A 62 -8.54 3.61 -0.22
N SER A 63 -8.73 4.59 -1.11
CA SER A 63 -9.98 5.31 -1.32
C SER A 63 -10.10 5.68 -2.78
N ARG A 64 -11.07 6.54 -3.11
CA ARG A 64 -11.27 6.95 -4.51
C ARG A 64 -10.04 7.63 -5.11
N LYS A 65 -9.27 8.34 -4.31
CA LYS A 65 -8.12 9.10 -4.79
C LYS A 65 -6.82 8.81 -4.06
N ASP A 66 -6.81 7.83 -3.20
CA ASP A 66 -5.62 7.50 -2.43
C ASP A 66 -5.18 6.07 -2.74
N TRP A 67 -3.88 5.89 -2.89
CA TRP A 67 -3.29 4.67 -3.37
C TRP A 67 -2.23 4.15 -2.42
N LEU A 68 -2.03 2.84 -2.46
CA LEU A 68 -0.95 2.16 -1.78
C LEU A 68 -0.09 1.51 -2.84
N ILE A 69 1.19 1.87 -2.88
CA ILE A 69 2.15 1.27 -3.81
C ILE A 69 3.02 0.32 -3.00
N TYR A 70 3.13 -0.91 -3.43
CA TYR A 70 3.83 -1.92 -2.67
C TYR A 70 4.46 -2.99 -3.56
N LYS A 71 5.31 -3.79 -2.94
CA LYS A 71 5.94 -4.93 -3.55
C LYS A 71 5.91 -6.05 -2.52
N PHE A 72 5.87 -7.29 -2.96
CA PHE A 72 5.80 -8.38 -1.98
C PHE A 72 6.58 -9.60 -2.43
N TYR A 73 6.99 -10.35 -1.44
CA TYR A 73 7.67 -11.62 -1.57
C TYR A 73 7.01 -12.58 -0.58
N ASP A 74 7.47 -13.83 -0.57
CA ASP A 74 6.90 -14.83 0.35
C ASP A 74 7.00 -14.42 1.81
N GLN A 75 8.06 -13.70 2.16
CA GLN A 75 8.36 -13.36 3.55
C GLN A 75 8.04 -11.94 3.94
N CYS A 76 7.82 -11.05 2.99
CA CYS A 76 7.74 -9.64 3.31
C CYS A 76 6.90 -8.84 2.32
N ILE A 77 6.27 -7.79 2.84
CA ILE A 77 5.62 -6.76 2.04
C ILE A 77 6.38 -5.47 2.25
N TYR A 78 6.75 -4.80 1.16
CA TYR A 78 7.41 -3.49 1.21
C TYR A 78 6.44 -2.43 0.72
N VAL A 79 6.21 -1.41 1.53
CA VAL A 79 5.36 -0.29 1.16
C VAL A 79 6.24 0.84 0.66
N PHE A 80 6.01 1.29 -0.57
CA PHE A 80 6.82 2.32 -1.22
C PHE A 80 6.17 3.69 -1.26
N ALA A 81 4.83 3.75 -1.26
CA ALA A 81 4.13 5.03 -1.28
C ALA A 81 2.73 4.88 -0.73
N ILE A 82 2.27 5.91 -0.04
CA ILE A 82 0.92 6.00 0.54
C ILE A 82 0.41 7.40 0.24
N GLY A 83 -0.79 7.50 -0.31
CA GLY A 83 -1.43 8.80 -0.47
C GLY A 83 -2.03 9.03 -1.83
N GLY A 84 -2.45 10.28 -2.08
CA GLY A 84 -3.27 10.65 -3.21
C GLY A 84 -2.53 11.09 -4.44
N HIS A 85 -1.23 11.09 -4.44
CA HIS A 85 -0.46 11.58 -5.58
C HIS A 85 0.54 10.57 -6.07
N TYR A 86 0.01 9.54 -6.67
CA TYR A 86 0.90 8.71 -7.45
C TYR A 86 0.81 9.24 -8.87
N ASP A 87 1.81 9.99 -9.25
CA ASP A 87 1.90 10.48 -10.60
C ASP A 87 2.59 9.45 -11.45
N ASP A 88 1.78 8.67 -12.10
CA ASP A 88 2.28 7.72 -13.04
C ASP A 88 2.34 8.39 -14.41
N HIS A 89 3.37 9.13 -14.61
CA HIS A 89 3.55 9.80 -15.89
C HIS A 89 4.53 9.09 -16.77
#